data_f0d6aa479f36aeef160cf9fbbfe7afc8
#
_entry.id   f0d6aa479f36aeef160cf9fbbfe7afc8
#
_cell.length_a   1.000
_cell.length_b   1.000
_cell.length_c   1.000
_cell.angle_alpha   90.00
_cell.angle_beta   90.00
_cell.angle_gamma   90.00
#
_symmetry.space_group_name_H-M   'P 1'
#
loop_
_entity.id
_entity.type
_entity.pdbx_description
1 polymer ?
#
loop_
_entity_poly.entity_id
_entity_poly.type
_entity_poly.pdbx_seq_one_letter_code
_entity_poly.pdbx_strand_id
1 'polypeptide(L)'
;MKSKRVMGIAIGHDEIVGIKAYKIEGTIVLEDVIVQKRHSNKGTDVKEFFEYYGEVGISIGCVFESSLQSVYMETPMMHKIDQYLFAHREGKRIFQNEDFPNAIDFASRPGTTEELMCMLIVALERKQVKQVAQGIQQGGGDLRVIDYWPAPLAFSRGRESSMLCITPEEDKVQVSLWNDKFCTAHTLVSLDVNEVLEACKTVYEDSKQFQVPYPKGAIVVGFDETRSKAFESILETYGTIDQVPLHIVDKGEDYNPQNINHEMAYGLAIRLLADGK
;
A
#
# COMPACT_ATOMS: atom_id res chain seq x y z
N MET A 1 -25.32 5.79 16.94
CA MET A 1 -23.95 6.32 16.66
C MET A 1 -23.84 6.50 15.15
N LYS A 2 -23.37 7.67 14.67
CA LYS A 2 -23.06 7.79 13.22
C LYS A 2 -21.85 6.91 12.94
N SER A 3 -21.95 5.97 12.00
CA SER A 3 -20.82 5.17 11.55
C SER A 3 -19.76 6.10 10.94
N LYS A 4 -18.51 5.88 11.30
CA LYS A 4 -17.38 6.64 10.71
C LYS A 4 -17.29 6.27 9.24
N ARG A 5 -17.48 7.25 8.35
CA ARG A 5 -17.28 7.08 6.91
C ARG A 5 -15.84 7.44 6.55
N VAL A 6 -15.27 6.69 5.67
CA VAL A 6 -13.90 6.88 5.17
C VAL A 6 -13.87 6.77 3.66
N MET A 7 -12.81 7.29 3.05
CA MET A 7 -12.54 7.12 1.63
C MET A 7 -11.08 6.73 1.42
N GLY A 8 -10.86 5.57 0.83
CA GLY A 8 -9.57 5.17 0.32
C GLY A 8 -9.43 5.58 -1.14
N ILE A 9 -8.27 6.11 -1.52
CA ILE A 9 -8.03 6.61 -2.87
C ILE A 9 -6.72 6.07 -3.39
N ALA A 10 -6.76 5.41 -4.55
CA ALA A 10 -5.60 5.01 -5.31
C ALA A 10 -5.48 5.87 -6.57
N ILE A 11 -4.31 6.47 -6.77
CA ILE A 11 -3.97 7.27 -7.93
C ILE A 11 -2.99 6.45 -8.77
N GLY A 12 -3.53 5.72 -9.74
CA GLY A 12 -2.75 4.97 -10.71
C GLY A 12 -2.29 5.82 -11.88
N HIS A 13 -1.62 5.19 -12.84
CA HIS A 13 -1.15 5.86 -14.07
C HIS A 13 -2.32 6.38 -14.90
N ASP A 14 -3.33 5.54 -15.15
CA ASP A 14 -4.42 5.79 -16.08
C ASP A 14 -5.74 6.19 -15.43
N GLU A 15 -5.88 5.98 -14.13
CA GLU A 15 -7.12 6.20 -13.40
C GLU A 15 -6.90 6.60 -11.94
N ILE A 16 -7.91 7.22 -11.36
CA ILE A 16 -8.06 7.45 -9.93
C ILE A 16 -9.24 6.62 -9.47
N VAL A 17 -9.04 5.78 -8.47
CA VAL A 17 -10.10 4.98 -7.85
C VAL A 17 -10.34 5.45 -6.43
N GLY A 18 -11.58 5.78 -6.12
CA GLY A 18 -12.03 6.12 -4.78
C GLY A 18 -13.01 5.07 -4.25
N ILE A 19 -12.79 4.57 -3.05
CA ILE A 19 -13.70 3.65 -2.38
C ILE A 19 -14.19 4.27 -1.09
N LYS A 20 -15.50 4.54 -1.02
CA LYS A 20 -16.18 4.99 0.19
C LYS A 20 -16.65 3.77 0.98
N ALA A 21 -16.33 3.75 2.26
CA ALA A 21 -16.70 2.66 3.15
C ALA A 21 -16.99 3.14 4.57
N TYR A 22 -17.72 2.31 5.30
CA TYR A 22 -18.00 2.50 6.72
C TYR A 22 -18.08 1.15 7.45
N LYS A 23 -18.17 1.17 8.76
CA LYS A 23 -18.23 -0.04 9.56
C LYS A 23 -19.54 -0.10 10.36
N ILE A 24 -20.29 -1.20 10.23
CA ILE A 24 -21.48 -1.51 11.05
C ILE A 24 -21.26 -2.85 11.74
N GLU A 25 -21.38 -2.89 13.06
CA GLU A 25 -21.33 -4.13 13.87
C GLU A 25 -20.14 -5.03 13.56
N GLY A 26 -19.01 -4.41 13.26
CA GLY A 26 -17.79 -5.14 12.90
C GLY A 26 -17.61 -5.42 11.41
N THR A 27 -18.67 -5.36 10.62
CA THR A 27 -18.64 -5.60 9.18
C THR A 27 -18.28 -4.33 8.41
N ILE A 28 -17.39 -4.46 7.43
CA ILE A 28 -17.04 -3.38 6.51
C ILE A 28 -18.05 -3.36 5.39
N VAL A 29 -18.67 -2.21 5.21
CA VAL A 29 -19.66 -1.96 4.15
C VAL A 29 -19.03 -1.02 3.14
N LEU A 30 -18.94 -1.47 1.89
CA LEU A 30 -18.54 -0.67 0.76
C LEU A 30 -19.76 0.11 0.28
N GLU A 31 -19.70 1.43 0.33
CA GLU A 31 -20.82 2.32 -0.01
C GLU A 31 -20.80 2.71 -1.47
N ASP A 32 -19.60 3.00 -2.00
CA ASP A 32 -19.44 3.52 -3.36
C ASP A 32 -18.06 3.20 -3.91
N VAL A 33 -17.98 2.90 -5.20
CA VAL A 33 -16.75 2.76 -5.98
C VAL A 33 -16.79 3.81 -7.08
N ILE A 34 -15.79 4.65 -7.12
CA ILE A 34 -15.68 5.78 -8.04
C ILE A 34 -14.43 5.60 -8.87
N VAL A 35 -14.57 5.57 -10.18
CA VAL A 35 -13.44 5.47 -11.11
C VAL A 35 -13.42 6.69 -12.02
N GLN A 36 -12.32 7.39 -12.04
CA GLN A 36 -12.09 8.53 -12.95
C GLN A 36 -10.84 8.27 -13.79
N LYS A 37 -10.98 8.27 -15.10
CA LYS A 37 -9.83 8.19 -16.02
C LYS A 37 -8.98 9.45 -15.91
N ARG A 38 -7.68 9.27 -15.90
CA ARG A 38 -6.73 10.39 -15.90
C ARG A 38 -6.48 10.89 -17.30
N HIS A 39 -6.45 12.21 -17.45
CA HIS A 39 -6.19 12.88 -18.72
C HIS A 39 -4.80 13.50 -18.77
N SER A 40 -4.14 13.64 -17.64
CA SER A 40 -2.79 14.21 -17.55
C SER A 40 -2.07 13.74 -16.26
N ASN A 41 -0.74 13.67 -16.32
CA ASN A 41 0.10 13.42 -15.13
C ASN A 41 0.22 14.64 -14.20
N LYS A 42 -0.62 15.65 -14.37
CA LYS A 42 -0.58 16.89 -13.59
C LYS A 42 -1.63 16.79 -12.49
N GLY A 43 -1.29 17.17 -11.29
CA GLY A 43 -2.15 17.11 -10.09
C GLY A 43 -3.52 17.80 -10.19
N THR A 44 -3.90 18.30 -11.38
CA THR A 44 -5.25 18.78 -11.71
C THR A 44 -6.29 17.68 -11.60
N ASP A 45 -5.97 16.45 -12.07
CA ASP A 45 -6.91 15.33 -12.03
C ASP A 45 -7.33 14.98 -10.61
N VAL A 46 -6.38 15.05 -9.66
CA VAL A 46 -6.64 14.80 -8.23
C VAL A 46 -7.57 15.88 -7.66
N LYS A 47 -7.34 17.14 -8.01
CA LYS A 47 -8.19 18.25 -7.58
C LYS A 47 -9.61 18.09 -8.14
N GLU A 48 -9.75 17.82 -9.44
CA GLU A 48 -11.03 17.60 -10.10
C GLU A 48 -11.78 16.41 -9.47
N PHE A 49 -11.08 15.30 -9.19
CA PHE A 49 -11.68 14.16 -8.50
C PHE A 49 -12.32 14.58 -7.18
N PHE A 50 -11.63 15.38 -6.37
CA PHE A 50 -12.16 15.83 -5.09
C PHE A 50 -13.26 16.90 -5.22
N GLU A 51 -13.21 17.76 -6.24
CA GLU A 51 -14.29 18.72 -6.51
C GLU A 51 -15.61 18.02 -6.87
N TYR A 52 -15.55 16.88 -7.56
CA TYR A 52 -16.75 16.14 -7.97
C TYR A 52 -17.21 15.13 -6.93
N TYR A 53 -16.30 14.41 -6.29
CA TYR A 53 -16.62 13.25 -5.46
C TYR A 53 -16.25 13.42 -3.98
N GLY A 54 -15.56 14.52 -3.65
CA GLY A 54 -15.16 14.84 -2.29
C GLY A 54 -16.37 15.13 -1.39
N GLU A 55 -16.28 14.71 -0.15
CA GLU A 55 -17.26 15.03 0.88
C GLU A 55 -16.55 15.71 2.05
N VAL A 56 -17.11 16.84 2.48
CA VAL A 56 -16.55 17.60 3.61
C VAL A 56 -16.59 16.75 4.88
N GLY A 57 -15.44 16.62 5.53
CA GLY A 57 -15.31 15.90 6.81
C GLY A 57 -15.19 14.38 6.68
N ILE A 58 -15.16 13.81 5.47
CA ILE A 58 -14.79 12.39 5.29
C ILE A 58 -13.28 12.22 5.53
N SER A 59 -12.91 11.19 6.29
CA SER A 59 -11.49 10.85 6.49
C SER A 59 -10.93 10.14 5.27
N ILE A 60 -9.81 10.63 4.73
CA ILE A 60 -9.23 10.18 3.47
C ILE A 60 -7.87 9.54 3.69
N GLY A 61 -7.66 8.36 3.11
CA GLY A 61 -6.36 7.75 2.87
C GLY A 61 -6.06 7.77 1.38
N CYS A 62 -4.82 8.05 1.02
CA CYS A 62 -4.40 8.11 -0.37
C CYS A 62 -3.12 7.30 -0.59
N VAL A 63 -3.00 6.68 -1.75
CA VAL A 63 -1.77 6.11 -2.29
C VAL A 63 -1.65 6.54 -3.75
N PHE A 64 -0.44 6.76 -4.21
CA PHE A 64 -0.17 6.97 -5.63
C PHE A 64 0.86 5.98 -6.13
N GLU A 65 0.66 5.56 -7.37
CA GLU A 65 1.56 4.64 -8.03
C GLU A 65 2.96 5.24 -8.11
N SER A 66 3.92 4.53 -7.55
CA SER A 66 5.32 4.90 -7.51
C SER A 66 6.15 3.66 -7.25
N SER A 67 7.40 3.67 -7.68
CA SER A 67 8.36 2.63 -7.31
C SER A 67 8.50 2.54 -5.79
N LEU A 68 8.48 1.33 -5.26
CA LEU A 68 8.67 1.08 -3.84
C LEU A 68 10.10 1.45 -3.43
N GLN A 69 10.22 2.52 -2.67
CA GLN A 69 11.48 2.91 -2.02
C GLN A 69 11.35 2.65 -0.53
N SER A 70 11.80 1.50 -0.09
CA SER A 70 11.77 1.13 1.32
C SER A 70 13.01 0.37 1.73
N VAL A 71 13.37 0.47 3.00
CA VAL A 71 14.40 -0.34 3.63
C VAL A 71 13.92 -0.80 4.98
N TYR A 72 14.08 -2.08 5.25
CA TYR A 72 13.80 -2.69 6.55
C TYR A 72 15.11 -3.09 7.21
N MET A 73 15.31 -2.68 8.45
CA MET A 73 16.55 -2.94 9.18
C MET A 73 16.31 -3.14 10.67
N GLU A 74 17.24 -3.83 11.32
CA GLU A 74 17.29 -3.93 12.78
C GLU A 74 18.32 -2.94 13.32
N THR A 75 17.97 -2.28 14.40
CA THR A 75 18.76 -1.23 15.05
C THR A 75 18.68 -1.38 16.57
N PRO A 76 19.63 -0.83 17.33
CA PRO A 76 19.47 -0.71 18.77
C PRO A 76 18.16 -0.01 19.14
N MET A 77 17.59 -0.36 20.28
CA MET A 77 16.41 0.31 20.83
C MET A 77 16.69 1.81 21.03
N MET A 78 15.80 2.65 20.52
CA MET A 78 15.94 4.11 20.54
C MET A 78 14.66 4.77 21.06
N HIS A 79 14.81 5.94 21.69
CA HIS A 79 13.66 6.80 21.99
C HIS A 79 13.04 7.38 20.72
N LYS A 80 11.76 7.78 20.75
CA LYS A 80 11.02 8.27 19.57
C LYS A 80 11.72 9.38 18.80
N ILE A 81 12.37 10.32 19.49
CA ILE A 81 13.10 11.42 18.85
C ILE A 81 14.31 10.89 18.09
N ASP A 82 15.06 9.97 18.69
CA ASP A 82 16.23 9.38 18.06
C ASP A 82 15.84 8.49 16.87
N GLN A 83 14.71 7.78 16.95
CA GLN A 83 14.13 7.03 15.84
C GLN A 83 13.86 7.96 14.65
N TYR A 84 13.22 9.10 14.89
CA TYR A 84 12.93 10.11 13.86
C TYR A 84 14.24 10.61 13.21
N LEU A 85 15.20 11.03 14.01
CA LEU A 85 16.48 11.54 13.51
C LEU A 85 17.26 10.48 12.72
N PHE A 86 17.28 9.25 13.24
CA PHE A 86 17.93 8.11 12.59
C PHE A 86 17.27 7.81 11.25
N ALA A 87 15.93 7.64 11.21
CA ALA A 87 15.17 7.33 10.00
C ALA A 87 15.38 8.39 8.91
N HIS A 88 15.33 9.67 9.28
CA HIS A 88 15.56 10.76 8.33
C HIS A 88 17.00 10.81 7.80
N ARG A 89 17.99 10.54 8.66
CA ARG A 89 19.40 10.48 8.24
C ARG A 89 19.65 9.32 7.30
N GLU A 90 19.23 8.10 7.70
CA GLU A 90 19.43 6.91 6.90
C GLU A 90 18.59 6.93 5.62
N GLY A 91 17.34 7.40 5.68
CA GLY A 91 16.49 7.57 4.52
C GLY A 91 17.10 8.55 3.50
N LYS A 92 17.68 9.66 3.95
CA LYS A 92 18.44 10.56 3.05
C LYS A 92 19.66 9.89 2.45
N ARG A 93 20.39 9.09 3.23
CA ARG A 93 21.58 8.39 2.76
C ARG A 93 21.28 7.31 1.73
N ILE A 94 20.19 6.54 1.96
CA ILE A 94 19.82 5.38 1.13
C ILE A 94 19.07 5.82 -0.13
N PHE A 95 18.13 6.76 0.00
CA PHE A 95 17.25 7.21 -1.08
C PHE A 95 17.70 8.55 -1.65
N GLN A 96 19.02 8.76 -1.76
CA GLN A 96 19.58 9.99 -2.35
C GLN A 96 19.08 10.14 -3.79
N ASN A 97 18.27 11.17 -4.00
CA ASN A 97 17.99 11.70 -5.32
C ASN A 97 18.27 13.21 -5.24
N GLU A 98 19.35 13.69 -5.85
CA GLU A 98 19.75 15.10 -5.81
C GLU A 98 18.71 15.99 -6.51
N ASP A 99 18.04 15.47 -7.52
CA ASP A 99 17.08 16.22 -8.32
C ASP A 99 15.67 16.28 -7.70
N PHE A 100 15.31 15.29 -6.88
CA PHE A 100 13.96 15.18 -6.31
C PHE A 100 14.01 14.86 -4.82
N PRO A 101 13.82 15.87 -3.94
CA PRO A 101 13.83 15.64 -2.51
C PRO A 101 12.67 14.73 -2.10
N ASN A 102 13.00 13.65 -1.39
CA ASN A 102 12.04 12.69 -0.87
C ASN A 102 11.36 13.17 0.42
N ALA A 103 10.10 12.84 0.59
CA ALA A 103 9.43 12.77 1.87
C ALA A 103 9.78 11.42 2.49
N ILE A 104 10.32 11.42 3.70
CA ILE A 104 10.74 10.22 4.42
C ILE A 104 9.83 10.05 5.62
N ASP A 105 9.34 8.84 5.80
CA ASP A 105 8.61 8.42 6.99
C ASP A 105 9.10 7.05 7.46
N PHE A 106 8.71 6.64 8.66
CA PHE A 106 9.13 5.36 9.20
C PHE A 106 8.06 4.74 10.12
N ALA A 107 8.15 3.43 10.28
CA ALA A 107 7.44 2.68 11.28
C ALA A 107 8.43 1.78 12.03
N SER A 108 8.16 1.50 13.30
CA SER A 108 9.01 0.64 14.12
C SER A 108 8.22 -0.37 14.92
N ARG A 109 8.86 -1.51 15.23
CA ARG A 109 8.34 -2.56 16.10
C ARG A 109 9.48 -3.19 16.91
N PRO A 110 9.19 -3.98 17.97
CA PRO A 110 10.23 -4.77 18.66
C PRO A 110 11.06 -5.58 17.67
N GLY A 111 12.36 -5.67 17.92
CA GLY A 111 13.31 -6.43 17.14
C GLY A 111 13.38 -7.90 17.54
N THR A 112 14.47 -8.57 17.13
CA THR A 112 14.71 -9.98 17.43
C THR A 112 15.09 -10.23 18.89
N THR A 113 15.55 -9.20 19.59
CA THR A 113 15.83 -9.20 21.05
C THR A 113 15.24 -7.96 21.70
N GLU A 114 15.18 -7.93 23.03
CA GLU A 114 14.68 -6.79 23.82
C GLU A 114 15.51 -5.51 23.65
N GLU A 115 16.79 -5.63 23.27
CA GLU A 115 17.69 -4.50 23.04
C GLU A 115 17.60 -3.93 21.63
N LEU A 116 16.87 -4.61 20.75
CA LEU A 116 16.76 -4.27 19.33
C LEU A 116 15.35 -3.86 18.94
N MET A 117 15.28 -3.10 17.87
CA MET A 117 14.02 -2.74 17.20
C MET A 117 14.18 -2.89 15.70
N CYS A 118 13.12 -3.34 15.04
CA CYS A 118 13.03 -3.30 13.60
C CYS A 118 12.41 -1.98 13.14
N MET A 119 12.98 -1.40 12.11
CA MET A 119 12.52 -0.14 11.52
C MET A 119 12.32 -0.31 10.01
N LEU A 120 11.15 0.06 9.53
CA LEU A 120 10.84 0.25 8.13
C LEU A 120 10.95 1.74 7.83
N ILE A 121 11.84 2.13 6.92
CA ILE A 121 11.99 3.49 6.42
C ILE A 121 11.47 3.50 4.98
N VAL A 122 10.61 4.45 4.65
CA VAL A 122 10.02 4.62 3.32
C VAL A 122 10.28 6.02 2.79
N ALA A 123 10.40 6.13 1.48
CA ALA A 123 10.56 7.40 0.80
C ALA A 123 9.57 7.55 -0.35
N LEU A 124 8.98 8.74 -0.46
CA LEU A 124 8.09 9.13 -1.54
C LEU A 124 8.58 10.46 -2.13
N GLU A 125 8.32 10.68 -3.40
CA GLU A 125 8.65 11.96 -4.03
C GLU A 125 7.86 13.10 -3.36
N ARG A 126 8.55 14.04 -2.72
CA ARG A 126 7.95 15.13 -1.94
C ARG A 126 7.00 16.01 -2.77
N LYS A 127 7.29 16.18 -4.07
CA LYS A 127 6.45 16.98 -4.96
C LYS A 127 5.08 16.32 -5.14
N GLN A 128 5.05 15.01 -5.39
CA GLN A 128 3.80 14.25 -5.52
C GLN A 128 2.99 14.26 -4.22
N VAL A 129 3.66 14.01 -3.08
CA VAL A 129 3.02 14.08 -1.75
C VAL A 129 2.35 15.45 -1.54
N LYS A 130 3.03 16.55 -1.88
CA LYS A 130 2.46 17.90 -1.74
C LYS A 130 1.29 18.14 -2.70
N GLN A 131 1.39 17.70 -3.96
CA GLN A 131 0.32 17.86 -4.94
C GLN A 131 -0.96 17.12 -4.53
N VAL A 132 -0.81 15.88 -4.09
CA VAL A 132 -1.92 15.06 -3.58
C VAL A 132 -2.55 15.71 -2.34
N ALA A 133 -1.73 16.09 -1.36
CA ALA A 133 -2.23 16.72 -0.14
C ALA A 133 -2.97 18.04 -0.42
N GLN A 134 -2.45 18.87 -1.33
CA GLN A 134 -3.10 20.12 -1.74
C GLN A 134 -4.41 19.87 -2.49
N GLY A 135 -4.45 18.89 -3.41
CA GLY A 135 -5.67 18.52 -4.14
C GLY A 135 -6.79 18.09 -3.19
N ILE A 136 -6.47 17.21 -2.23
CA ILE A 136 -7.43 16.72 -1.22
C ILE A 136 -7.94 17.88 -0.35
N GLN A 137 -7.03 18.73 0.13
CA GLN A 137 -7.39 19.87 0.98
C GLN A 137 -8.28 20.89 0.24
N GLN A 138 -7.98 21.19 -1.01
CA GLN A 138 -8.78 22.09 -1.84
C GLN A 138 -10.18 21.55 -2.12
N GLY A 139 -10.33 20.23 -2.25
CA GLY A 139 -11.63 19.56 -2.36
C GLY A 139 -12.40 19.39 -1.04
N GLY A 140 -11.87 19.91 0.08
CA GLY A 140 -12.53 19.86 1.40
C GLY A 140 -12.36 18.55 2.16
N GLY A 141 -11.52 17.62 1.67
CA GLY A 141 -11.26 16.33 2.32
C GLY A 141 -10.36 16.45 3.55
N ASP A 142 -10.53 15.53 4.50
CA ASP A 142 -9.71 15.39 5.71
C ASP A 142 -8.66 14.31 5.51
N LEU A 143 -7.51 14.67 4.93
CA LEU A 143 -6.41 13.76 4.67
C LEU A 143 -5.79 13.25 5.97
N ARG A 144 -5.83 11.93 6.16
CA ARG A 144 -5.30 11.22 7.34
C ARG A 144 -3.99 10.52 7.08
N VAL A 145 -3.83 9.94 5.89
CA VAL A 145 -2.64 9.18 5.52
C VAL A 145 -2.37 9.28 4.03
N ILE A 146 -1.10 9.43 3.68
CA ILE A 146 -0.57 9.09 2.36
C ILE A 146 0.29 7.86 2.57
N ASP A 147 -0.09 6.76 1.92
CA ASP A 147 0.63 5.51 2.00
C ASP A 147 1.59 5.35 0.81
N TYR A 148 2.48 4.39 0.89
CA TYR A 148 3.38 4.03 -0.19
C TYR A 148 2.87 2.78 -0.93
N TRP A 149 3.12 2.71 -2.21
CA TRP A 149 2.76 1.59 -3.06
C TRP A 149 3.68 0.37 -2.79
N PRO A 150 3.22 -0.87 -2.60
CA PRO A 150 1.83 -1.35 -2.56
C PRO A 150 1.30 -1.63 -1.12
N ALA A 151 1.68 -0.84 -0.13
CA ALA A 151 1.34 -1.08 1.28
C ALA A 151 -0.14 -1.35 1.57
N PRO A 152 -1.10 -0.69 0.90
CA PRO A 152 -2.52 -0.94 1.18
C PRO A 152 -2.98 -2.38 0.93
N LEU A 153 -2.31 -3.15 0.06
CA LEU A 153 -2.64 -4.56 -0.16
C LEU A 153 -2.55 -5.40 1.11
N ALA A 154 -1.59 -5.09 1.99
CA ALA A 154 -1.48 -5.77 3.27
C ALA A 154 -2.70 -5.59 4.17
N PHE A 155 -3.46 -4.51 3.99
CA PHE A 155 -4.69 -4.26 4.75
C PHE A 155 -5.91 -4.90 4.11
N SER A 156 -5.96 -5.02 2.78
CA SER A 156 -7.09 -5.63 2.08
C SER A 156 -7.19 -7.15 2.31
N ARG A 157 -6.10 -7.79 2.72
CA ARG A 157 -5.98 -9.25 2.89
C ARG A 157 -5.87 -9.72 4.33
N GLY A 158 -6.01 -8.84 5.30
CA GLY A 158 -5.87 -9.17 6.72
C GLY A 158 -4.43 -9.06 7.22
N ARG A 159 -4.29 -8.77 8.53
CA ARG A 159 -3.04 -8.26 9.11
C ARG A 159 -2.12 -9.33 9.69
N GLU A 160 -2.54 -10.57 9.76
CA GLU A 160 -1.98 -11.52 10.74
C GLU A 160 -0.90 -12.44 10.17
N SER A 161 -0.44 -12.26 8.96
CA SER A 161 0.47 -13.24 8.39
C SER A 161 1.53 -12.62 7.48
N SER A 162 2.66 -13.29 7.42
CA SER A 162 3.64 -13.09 6.38
C SER A 162 3.03 -13.46 5.03
N MET A 163 3.13 -12.57 4.04
CA MET A 163 2.56 -12.76 2.72
C MET A 163 3.44 -12.17 1.63
N LEU A 164 3.41 -12.79 0.47
CA LEU A 164 4.01 -12.27 -0.75
C LEU A 164 3.01 -11.37 -1.48
N CYS A 165 3.47 -10.24 -1.98
CA CYS A 165 2.73 -9.40 -2.92
C CYS A 165 3.50 -9.33 -4.23
N ILE A 166 2.81 -9.64 -5.32
CA ILE A 166 3.35 -9.69 -6.68
C ILE A 166 2.51 -8.73 -7.51
N THR A 167 3.11 -7.63 -7.93
CA THR A 167 2.43 -6.53 -8.62
C THR A 167 3.24 -6.07 -9.83
N PRO A 168 2.59 -5.57 -10.89
CA PRO A 168 3.32 -5.00 -12.02
C PRO A 168 3.97 -3.67 -11.61
N GLU A 169 5.13 -3.39 -12.19
CA GLU A 169 5.81 -2.10 -12.14
C GLU A 169 6.45 -1.84 -13.51
N GLU A 170 5.78 -1.04 -14.35
CA GLU A 170 6.14 -0.80 -15.75
C GLU A 170 6.26 -2.12 -16.55
N ASP A 171 7.46 -2.45 -17.02
CA ASP A 171 7.79 -3.68 -17.77
C ASP A 171 8.34 -4.82 -16.88
N LYS A 172 8.26 -4.65 -15.56
CA LYS A 172 8.79 -5.56 -14.55
C LYS A 172 7.70 -6.06 -13.60
N VAL A 173 8.11 -6.96 -12.73
CA VAL A 173 7.31 -7.45 -11.61
C VAL A 173 7.99 -7.07 -10.31
N GLN A 174 7.26 -6.39 -9.45
CA GLN A 174 7.67 -6.19 -8.09
C GLN A 174 7.23 -7.37 -7.23
N VAL A 175 8.20 -8.01 -6.59
CA VAL A 175 7.97 -9.04 -5.58
C VAL A 175 8.34 -8.46 -4.23
N SER A 176 7.41 -8.49 -3.28
CA SER A 176 7.62 -7.96 -1.93
C SER A 176 7.09 -8.93 -0.87
N LEU A 177 7.80 -9.04 0.24
CA LEU A 177 7.39 -9.83 1.39
C LEU A 177 6.92 -8.89 2.51
N TRP A 178 5.73 -9.15 2.98
CA TRP A 178 5.07 -8.39 4.03
C TRP A 178 4.89 -9.25 5.27
N ASN A 179 5.26 -8.72 6.42
CA ASN A 179 4.96 -9.31 7.70
C ASN A 179 4.20 -8.28 8.53
N ASP A 180 2.93 -8.57 8.76
CA ASP A 180 2.01 -7.59 9.31
C ASP A 180 1.85 -6.40 8.33
N LYS A 181 2.18 -5.18 8.70
CA LYS A 181 2.19 -3.98 7.86
C LYS A 181 3.58 -3.56 7.36
N PHE A 182 4.59 -4.38 7.61
CA PHE A 182 5.98 -4.06 7.28
C PHE A 182 6.41 -4.81 6.03
N CYS A 183 6.83 -4.07 5.01
CA CYS A 183 7.59 -4.63 3.90
C CYS A 183 8.99 -4.97 4.41
N THR A 184 9.31 -6.25 4.50
CA THR A 184 10.58 -6.73 5.07
C THR A 184 11.65 -6.96 4.03
N ALA A 185 11.27 -7.23 2.80
CA ALA A 185 12.14 -7.28 1.62
C ALA A 185 11.33 -7.07 0.36
N HIS A 186 11.96 -6.55 -0.67
CA HIS A 186 11.38 -6.45 -2.01
C HIS A 186 12.46 -6.47 -3.09
N THR A 187 12.07 -6.87 -4.30
CA THR A 187 12.94 -6.85 -5.49
C THR A 187 12.11 -6.65 -6.75
N LEU A 188 12.78 -6.21 -7.81
CA LEU A 188 12.20 -6.06 -9.15
C LEU A 188 12.84 -7.10 -10.07
N VAL A 189 12.00 -7.85 -10.78
CA VAL A 189 12.44 -8.88 -11.73
C VAL A 189 11.69 -8.75 -13.05
N SER A 190 12.10 -9.49 -14.07
CA SER A 190 11.37 -9.55 -15.33
C SER A 190 10.01 -10.25 -15.18
N LEU A 191 9.20 -10.23 -16.23
CA LEU A 191 7.90 -10.91 -16.30
C LEU A 191 8.03 -12.44 -16.44
N ASP A 192 9.23 -13.02 -16.35
CA ASP A 192 9.44 -14.46 -16.40
C ASP A 192 9.01 -15.13 -15.09
N VAL A 193 8.16 -16.15 -15.19
CA VAL A 193 7.59 -16.84 -14.00
C VAL A 193 8.68 -17.48 -13.13
N ASN A 194 9.74 -18.00 -13.73
CA ASN A 194 10.82 -18.64 -12.96
C ASN A 194 11.63 -17.59 -12.20
N GLU A 195 11.86 -16.41 -12.81
CA GLU A 195 12.51 -15.31 -12.12
C GLU A 195 11.65 -14.79 -10.96
N VAL A 196 10.34 -14.70 -11.15
CA VAL A 196 9.41 -14.30 -10.08
C VAL A 196 9.39 -15.34 -8.95
N LEU A 197 9.37 -16.65 -9.25
CA LEU A 197 9.46 -17.69 -8.24
C LEU A 197 10.79 -17.66 -7.46
N GLU A 198 11.89 -17.40 -8.14
CA GLU A 198 13.20 -17.26 -7.49
C GLU A 198 13.26 -15.98 -6.64
N ALA A 199 12.67 -14.89 -7.12
CA ALA A 199 12.53 -13.66 -6.36
C ALA A 199 11.70 -13.87 -5.07
N CYS A 200 10.62 -14.65 -5.12
CA CYS A 200 9.84 -15.01 -3.93
C CYS A 200 10.70 -15.71 -2.86
N LYS A 201 11.57 -16.62 -3.28
CA LYS A 201 12.52 -17.29 -2.37
C LYS A 201 13.54 -16.29 -1.81
N THR A 202 14.10 -15.46 -2.67
CA THR A 202 15.13 -14.47 -2.30
C THR A 202 14.60 -13.50 -1.26
N VAL A 203 13.43 -12.88 -1.47
CA VAL A 203 12.86 -11.93 -0.50
C VAL A 203 12.54 -12.61 0.84
N TYR A 204 12.20 -13.90 0.83
CA TYR A 204 12.02 -14.65 2.07
C TYR A 204 13.36 -14.91 2.77
N GLU A 205 14.39 -15.37 2.07
CA GLU A 205 15.72 -15.59 2.64
C GLU A 205 16.28 -14.31 3.26
N ASP A 206 16.17 -13.17 2.55
CA ASP A 206 16.58 -11.86 3.06
C ASP A 206 15.84 -11.44 4.33
N SER A 207 14.57 -11.87 4.46
CA SER A 207 13.73 -11.54 5.62
C SER A 207 13.96 -12.45 6.84
N LYS A 208 14.58 -13.61 6.67
CA LYS A 208 14.81 -14.57 7.77
C LYS A 208 15.63 -14.00 8.91
N GLN A 209 16.58 -13.11 8.61
CA GLN A 209 17.40 -12.44 9.61
C GLN A 209 16.55 -11.63 10.62
N PHE A 210 15.34 -11.23 10.23
CA PHE A 210 14.38 -10.49 11.06
C PHE A 210 13.33 -11.41 11.70
N GLN A 211 13.55 -12.74 11.70
CA GLN A 211 12.61 -13.74 12.21
C GLN A 211 11.21 -13.68 11.55
N VAL A 212 11.15 -13.26 10.31
CA VAL A 212 9.91 -13.26 9.54
C VAL A 212 9.48 -14.70 9.26
N PRO A 213 8.23 -15.08 9.60
CA PRO A 213 7.76 -16.44 9.35
C PRO A 213 7.62 -16.70 7.85
N TYR A 214 7.62 -17.97 7.48
CA TYR A 214 7.37 -18.39 6.10
C TYR A 214 6.05 -17.80 5.59
N PRO A 215 5.98 -17.31 4.33
CA PRO A 215 4.75 -16.75 3.78
C PRO A 215 3.59 -17.75 3.86
N LYS A 216 2.46 -17.31 4.37
CA LYS A 216 1.24 -18.13 4.43
C LYS A 216 0.42 -18.08 3.15
N GLY A 217 0.81 -17.24 2.21
CA GLY A 217 0.20 -17.13 0.91
C GLY A 217 0.75 -15.98 0.10
N ALA A 218 0.24 -15.85 -1.11
CA ALA A 218 0.61 -14.80 -2.05
C ALA A 218 -0.63 -14.06 -2.57
N ILE A 219 -0.41 -12.81 -2.95
CA ILE A 219 -1.34 -11.96 -3.69
C ILE A 219 -0.70 -11.68 -5.05
N VAL A 220 -1.42 -11.99 -6.11
CA VAL A 220 -1.07 -11.64 -7.49
C VAL A 220 -2.18 -10.72 -8.00
N VAL A 221 -1.88 -9.47 -8.29
CA VAL A 221 -2.89 -8.47 -8.69
C VAL A 221 -2.31 -7.44 -9.64
N GLY A 222 -3.16 -6.89 -10.51
CA GLY A 222 -2.78 -5.85 -11.47
C GLY A 222 -2.28 -6.38 -12.81
N PHE A 223 -2.38 -7.69 -13.06
CA PHE A 223 -2.01 -8.32 -14.32
C PHE A 223 -3.25 -8.61 -15.18
N ASP A 224 -3.05 -8.63 -16.50
CA ASP A 224 -4.06 -9.16 -17.42
C ASP A 224 -4.31 -10.67 -17.18
N GLU A 225 -5.38 -11.21 -17.74
CA GLU A 225 -5.79 -12.60 -17.53
C GLU A 225 -4.68 -13.61 -17.95
N THR A 226 -3.95 -13.32 -19.03
CA THR A 226 -2.90 -14.19 -19.53
C THR A 226 -1.74 -14.27 -18.55
N ARG A 227 -1.30 -13.13 -18.04
CA ARG A 227 -0.22 -13.04 -17.06
C ARG A 227 -0.64 -13.57 -15.69
N SER A 228 -1.87 -13.29 -15.27
CA SER A 228 -2.42 -13.86 -14.04
C SER A 228 -2.37 -15.39 -14.06
N LYS A 229 -2.76 -16.02 -15.18
CA LYS A 229 -2.65 -17.48 -15.36
C LYS A 229 -1.20 -17.97 -15.31
N ALA A 230 -0.27 -17.22 -15.88
CA ALA A 230 1.14 -17.58 -15.82
C ALA A 230 1.69 -17.65 -14.38
N PHE A 231 1.12 -16.82 -13.47
CA PHE A 231 1.51 -16.79 -12.06
C PHE A 231 0.69 -17.72 -11.15
N GLU A 232 -0.23 -18.54 -11.70
CA GLU A 232 -0.98 -19.53 -10.90
C GLU A 232 -0.07 -20.50 -10.15
N SER A 233 1.07 -20.88 -10.72
CA SER A 233 2.07 -21.74 -10.08
C SER A 233 2.64 -21.13 -8.78
N ILE A 234 2.66 -19.80 -8.66
CA ILE A 234 3.07 -19.11 -7.44
C ILE A 234 2.00 -19.30 -6.37
N LEU A 235 0.72 -19.12 -6.74
CA LEU A 235 -0.41 -19.33 -5.84
C LEU A 235 -0.53 -20.80 -5.41
N GLU A 236 -0.21 -21.74 -6.31
CA GLU A 236 -0.13 -23.16 -5.97
C GLU A 236 0.98 -23.45 -4.96
N THR A 237 2.13 -22.75 -5.08
CA THR A 237 3.30 -22.96 -4.21
C THR A 237 3.09 -22.34 -2.81
N TYR A 238 2.56 -21.12 -2.73
CA TYR A 238 2.46 -20.36 -1.49
C TYR A 238 1.04 -20.30 -0.91
N GLY A 239 0.03 -20.67 -1.69
CA GLY A 239 -1.38 -20.50 -1.34
C GLY A 239 -1.89 -19.10 -1.65
N THR A 240 -3.21 -18.95 -1.64
CA THR A 240 -3.90 -17.66 -1.78
C THR A 240 -4.23 -17.08 -0.42
N ILE A 241 -4.26 -15.76 -0.32
CA ILE A 241 -4.74 -15.07 0.89
C ILE A 241 -6.11 -14.48 0.57
N ASP A 242 -7.10 -14.88 1.36
CA ASP A 242 -8.45 -14.38 1.20
C ASP A 242 -8.53 -12.89 1.50
N GLN A 243 -9.38 -12.21 0.73
CA GLN A 243 -9.71 -10.83 0.96
C GLN A 243 -10.48 -10.66 2.27
N VAL A 244 -10.26 -9.56 2.97
CA VAL A 244 -11.10 -9.21 4.12
C VAL A 244 -12.55 -9.13 3.64
N PRO A 245 -13.50 -9.85 4.29
CA PRO A 245 -14.88 -9.87 3.85
C PRO A 245 -15.46 -8.45 3.76
N LEU A 246 -16.08 -8.17 2.64
CA LEU A 246 -16.78 -6.91 2.40
C LEU A 246 -18.24 -7.16 2.09
N HIS A 247 -19.06 -6.20 2.46
CA HIS A 247 -20.47 -6.18 2.07
C HIS A 247 -20.66 -5.01 1.11
N ILE A 248 -21.05 -5.33 -0.14
CA ILE A 248 -21.25 -4.31 -1.18
C ILE A 248 -22.71 -3.86 -1.11
N VAL A 249 -22.92 -2.57 -0.92
CA VAL A 249 -24.23 -1.95 -1.11
C VAL A 249 -24.28 -1.45 -2.55
N ASP A 250 -25.23 -1.95 -3.31
CA ASP A 250 -25.38 -1.79 -4.75
C ASP A 250 -25.56 -0.32 -5.16
N LYS A 251 -24.45 0.39 -5.32
CA LYS A 251 -24.39 1.74 -5.94
C LYS A 251 -22.98 2.04 -6.41
N GLY A 252 -22.80 2.19 -7.71
CA GLY A 252 -21.54 2.62 -8.31
C GLY A 252 -20.97 1.64 -9.31
N GLU A 253 -19.74 1.87 -9.74
CA GLU A 253 -19.00 0.93 -10.59
C GLU A 253 -18.70 -0.36 -9.80
N ASP A 254 -18.69 -1.50 -10.50
CA ASP A 254 -18.40 -2.77 -9.85
C ASP A 254 -16.97 -2.80 -9.30
N TYR A 255 -16.85 -3.18 -8.03
CA TYR A 255 -15.56 -3.43 -7.43
C TYR A 255 -14.86 -4.61 -8.13
N ASN A 256 -13.66 -4.36 -8.65
CA ASN A 256 -12.86 -5.38 -9.34
C ASN A 256 -11.62 -5.76 -8.51
N PRO A 257 -11.58 -6.93 -7.85
CA PRO A 257 -10.44 -7.36 -7.04
C PRO A 257 -9.19 -7.72 -7.85
N GLN A 258 -9.26 -7.79 -9.17
CA GLN A 258 -8.11 -7.97 -10.04
C GLN A 258 -7.47 -6.64 -10.46
N ASN A 259 -8.19 -5.53 -10.30
CA ASN A 259 -7.66 -4.21 -10.54
C ASN A 259 -6.88 -3.73 -9.31
N ILE A 260 -5.59 -3.46 -9.50
CA ILE A 260 -4.69 -3.05 -8.41
C ILE A 260 -5.13 -1.74 -7.74
N ASN A 261 -5.67 -0.78 -8.50
CA ASN A 261 -6.14 0.49 -7.95
C ASN A 261 -7.37 0.29 -7.04
N HIS A 262 -8.28 -0.63 -7.40
CA HIS A 262 -9.42 -1.00 -6.56
C HIS A 262 -8.95 -1.65 -5.25
N GLU A 263 -8.02 -2.59 -5.32
CA GLU A 263 -7.45 -3.26 -4.14
C GLU A 263 -6.71 -2.27 -3.22
N MET A 264 -5.95 -1.33 -3.80
CA MET A 264 -5.25 -0.30 -3.05
C MET A 264 -6.22 0.65 -2.34
N ALA A 265 -7.23 1.16 -3.06
CA ALA A 265 -8.24 2.04 -2.48
C ALA A 265 -9.03 1.32 -1.37
N TYR A 266 -9.36 0.05 -1.56
CA TYR A 266 -10.03 -0.77 -0.56
C TYR A 266 -9.16 -0.98 0.69
N GLY A 267 -7.89 -1.35 0.52
CA GLY A 267 -6.96 -1.53 1.62
C GLY A 267 -6.79 -0.26 2.47
N LEU A 268 -6.76 0.91 1.84
CA LEU A 268 -6.73 2.20 2.54
C LEU A 268 -8.02 2.47 3.33
N ALA A 269 -9.18 2.16 2.77
CA ALA A 269 -10.44 2.30 3.49
C ALA A 269 -10.47 1.40 4.74
N ILE A 270 -10.01 0.14 4.63
CA ILE A 270 -9.88 -0.78 5.78
C ILE A 270 -8.92 -0.20 6.81
N ARG A 271 -7.76 0.31 6.40
CA ARG A 271 -6.77 0.92 7.29
C ARG A 271 -7.39 2.05 8.11
N LEU A 272 -8.08 2.98 7.46
CA LEU A 272 -8.73 4.11 8.12
C LEU A 272 -9.84 3.70 9.09
N LEU A 273 -10.56 2.63 8.79
CA LEU A 273 -11.61 2.06 9.66
C LEU A 273 -11.02 1.33 10.87
N ALA A 274 -9.79 0.81 10.74
CA ALA A 274 -9.09 0.13 11.82
C ALA A 274 -8.37 1.09 12.77
N ASP A 275 -7.79 2.18 12.27
CA ASP A 275 -7.02 3.16 13.05
C ASP A 275 -7.93 4.12 13.86
N GLY A 276 -9.22 3.99 13.73
CA GLY A 276 -10.24 4.82 14.42
C GLY A 276 -10.69 4.31 15.77
N LYS A 277 -9.82 3.59 16.52
CA LYS A 277 -10.06 3.20 17.92
C LYS A 277 -9.55 4.25 18.88
#